data_2c5992c2ec22657d0337c90a98783246
#
_entry.id   2c5992c2ec22657d0337c90a98783246
#
_cell.length_a   1.000
_cell.length_b   1.000
_cell.length_c   1.000
_cell.angle_alpha   90.00
_cell.angle_beta   90.00
_cell.angle_gamma   90.00
#
_symmetry.space_group_name_H-M   'P 1'
#
loop_
_entity.id
_entity.type
_entity.pdbx_description
1 polymer ?
#
loop_
_entity_poly.entity_id
_entity_poly.type
_entity_poly.pdbx_seq_one_letter_code
_entity_poly.pdbx_strand_id
1 'polypeptide(L)'
;MNINFGCGSIQPFNWINIDVDPQYKTEHKNLNLIPDNSCDIIVSHATICAIPHLEIKTTLLEFVRVLKPGGVVRISLPDIVSAFDAYKNNNINFFPNSEDNLDRRFSAWLTWYSTSRSLLTDKALEYKLHDSGFKNITKVKYKKTMLSNEKIYELDTREHEFYFMEAMK
;
A
#
# COMPACT_ATOMS: atom_id res chain seq x y z
N MET A 1 9.87 8.92 -13.88
CA MET A 1 9.14 9.64 -12.82
C MET A 1 8.64 8.64 -11.81
N ASN A 2 8.80 8.89 -10.50
CA ASN A 2 8.36 7.97 -9.44
C ASN A 2 7.31 8.64 -8.57
N ILE A 3 6.28 7.91 -8.17
CA ILE A 3 5.17 8.40 -7.35
C ILE A 3 5.15 7.67 -6.01
N ASN A 4 5.01 8.42 -4.93
CA ASN A 4 4.68 7.94 -3.60
C ASN A 4 3.22 8.33 -3.30
N PHE A 5 2.31 7.39 -3.41
CA PHE A 5 0.87 7.61 -3.30
C PHE A 5 0.36 7.30 -1.89
N GLY A 6 -0.19 8.31 -1.23
CA GLY A 6 -0.51 8.29 0.19
C GLY A 6 0.75 8.41 1.04
N CYS A 7 1.55 9.43 0.73
CA CYS A 7 2.92 9.55 1.22
C CYS A 7 3.02 9.83 2.73
N GLY A 8 1.99 10.39 3.34
CA GLY A 8 2.05 10.79 4.72
C GLY A 8 3.26 11.72 4.99
N SER A 9 3.96 11.45 6.08
CA SER A 9 5.17 12.20 6.45
C SER A 9 6.43 11.77 5.71
N ILE A 10 6.41 10.63 4.99
CA ILE A 10 7.59 10.11 4.28
C ILE A 10 7.54 10.62 2.84
N GLN A 11 8.31 11.66 2.56
CA GLN A 11 8.30 12.36 1.27
C GLN A 11 9.71 12.36 0.65
N PRO A 12 10.08 11.29 -0.08
CA PRO A 12 11.39 11.22 -0.72
C PRO A 12 11.63 12.39 -1.69
N PHE A 13 12.80 12.94 -1.65
CA PHE A 13 13.25 13.96 -2.62
C PHE A 13 13.27 13.35 -4.04
N ASN A 14 12.88 14.11 -5.04
CA ASN A 14 12.74 13.69 -6.44
C ASN A 14 11.62 12.66 -6.74
N TRP A 15 10.70 12.44 -5.79
CA TRP A 15 9.46 11.71 -6.04
C TRP A 15 8.28 12.68 -6.10
N ILE A 16 7.26 12.34 -6.88
CA ILE A 16 5.96 12.99 -6.78
C ILE A 16 5.26 12.41 -5.56
N ASN A 17 5.15 13.19 -4.51
CA ASN A 17 4.49 12.80 -3.28
C ASN A 17 3.03 13.26 -3.33
N ILE A 18 2.10 12.32 -3.20
CA ILE A 18 0.65 12.57 -3.29
C ILE A 18 0.00 12.17 -1.96
N ASP A 19 -0.77 13.08 -1.38
CA ASP A 19 -1.64 12.76 -0.25
C ASP A 19 -2.88 13.65 -0.27
N VAL A 20 -4.03 13.06 0.10
CA VAL A 20 -5.29 13.78 0.19
C VAL A 20 -5.44 14.54 1.51
N ASP A 21 -4.71 14.11 2.55
CA ASP A 21 -4.76 14.76 3.86
C ASP A 21 -4.01 16.09 3.81
N PRO A 22 -4.71 17.22 4.12
CA PRO A 22 -4.11 18.55 4.04
C PRO A 22 -2.99 18.80 5.06
N GLN A 23 -2.87 17.99 6.11
CA GLN A 23 -1.74 18.10 7.05
C GLN A 23 -0.40 17.80 6.38
N TYR A 24 -0.40 16.95 5.33
CA TYR A 24 0.77 16.66 4.54
C TYR A 24 0.84 17.65 3.35
N LYS A 25 1.85 18.51 3.38
CA LYS A 25 2.05 19.54 2.35
C LYS A 25 2.63 18.91 1.09
N THR A 26 1.75 18.41 0.23
CA THR A 26 2.13 17.81 -1.06
C THR A 26 1.73 18.71 -2.21
N GLU A 27 2.50 18.64 -3.30
CA GLU A 27 2.22 19.38 -4.53
C GLU A 27 0.94 18.88 -5.21
N HIS A 28 0.71 17.57 -5.17
CA HIS A 28 -0.45 16.93 -5.78
C HIS A 28 -1.33 16.27 -4.71
N LYS A 29 -2.66 16.34 -4.91
CA LYS A 29 -3.66 15.66 -4.05
C LYS A 29 -4.23 14.40 -4.67
N ASN A 30 -4.04 14.22 -5.97
CA ASN A 30 -4.50 13.06 -6.75
C ASN A 30 -3.64 12.89 -8.01
N LEU A 31 -3.98 11.90 -8.83
CA LEU A 31 -3.24 11.57 -10.06
C LEU A 31 -3.72 12.35 -11.30
N ASN A 32 -4.77 13.16 -11.21
CA ASN A 32 -5.41 13.77 -12.38
C ASN A 32 -4.48 14.64 -13.24
N LEU A 33 -3.49 15.26 -12.62
CA LEU A 33 -2.52 16.12 -13.32
C LEU A 33 -1.28 15.35 -13.81
N ILE A 34 -1.18 14.06 -13.50
CA ILE A 34 -0.06 13.23 -13.94
C ILE A 34 -0.37 12.70 -15.35
N PRO A 35 0.51 12.92 -16.33
CA PRO A 35 0.28 12.46 -17.70
C PRO A 35 0.24 10.93 -17.81
N ASP A 36 -0.47 10.43 -18.81
CA ASP A 36 -0.48 9.01 -19.16
C ASP A 36 0.93 8.51 -19.50
N ASN A 37 1.23 7.26 -19.14
CA ASN A 37 2.49 6.60 -19.48
C ASN A 37 3.74 7.41 -19.13
N SER A 38 3.73 8.11 -17.99
CA SER A 38 4.82 8.99 -17.57
C SER A 38 5.62 8.47 -16.39
N CYS A 39 5.06 7.52 -15.63
CA CYS A 39 5.65 7.02 -14.39
C CYS A 39 6.35 5.67 -14.58
N ASP A 40 7.49 5.50 -13.94
CA ASP A 40 8.23 4.25 -13.93
C ASP A 40 7.80 3.37 -12.75
N ILE A 41 7.55 4.00 -11.60
CA ILE A 41 7.24 3.32 -10.34
C ILE A 41 6.16 4.10 -9.58
N ILE A 42 5.21 3.36 -9.01
CA ILE A 42 4.28 3.86 -7.98
C ILE A 42 4.48 3.02 -6.72
N VAL A 43 4.70 3.67 -5.59
CA VAL A 43 4.65 3.03 -4.27
C VAL A 43 3.42 3.53 -3.53
N SER A 44 2.65 2.60 -2.96
CA SER A 44 1.46 2.88 -2.14
C SER A 44 1.51 2.03 -0.87
N HIS A 45 2.02 2.64 0.21
CA HIS A 45 2.15 1.99 1.51
C HIS A 45 0.98 2.38 2.43
N ALA A 46 0.24 1.39 2.95
CA ALA A 46 -0.91 1.56 3.84
C ALA A 46 -2.05 2.45 3.30
N THR A 47 -2.08 2.77 2.03
CA THR A 47 -3.00 3.78 1.47
C THR A 47 -4.24 3.15 0.86
N ILE A 48 -4.10 2.06 0.11
CA ILE A 48 -5.24 1.39 -0.54
C ILE A 48 -6.27 0.92 0.49
N CYS A 49 -5.86 0.53 1.68
CA CYS A 49 -6.79 0.17 2.76
C CYS A 49 -7.61 1.37 3.28
N ALA A 50 -7.13 2.59 3.13
CA ALA A 50 -7.86 3.80 3.51
C ALA A 50 -8.90 4.25 2.47
N ILE A 51 -8.87 3.67 1.27
CA ILE A 51 -9.80 3.97 0.18
C ILE A 51 -11.09 3.16 0.36
N PRO A 52 -12.27 3.75 0.14
CA PRO A 52 -13.53 3.00 0.12
C PRO A 52 -13.48 1.84 -0.88
N HIS A 53 -14.02 0.68 -0.50
CA HIS A 53 -13.87 -0.56 -1.28
C HIS A 53 -14.27 -0.41 -2.75
N LEU A 54 -15.33 0.35 -3.04
CA LEU A 54 -15.83 0.57 -4.40
C LEU A 54 -14.92 1.47 -5.25
N GLU A 55 -14.07 2.29 -4.62
CA GLU A 55 -13.17 3.22 -5.30
C GLU A 55 -11.78 2.63 -5.59
N ILE A 56 -11.45 1.47 -5.00
CA ILE A 56 -10.14 0.83 -5.18
C ILE A 56 -9.88 0.54 -6.66
N LYS A 57 -10.87 0.00 -7.39
CA LYS A 57 -10.72 -0.32 -8.81
C LYS A 57 -10.37 0.93 -9.63
N THR A 58 -11.07 2.04 -9.40
CA THR A 58 -10.82 3.31 -10.09
C THR A 58 -9.40 3.81 -9.79
N THR A 59 -8.94 3.71 -8.55
CA THR A 59 -7.58 4.08 -8.17
C THR A 59 -6.54 3.22 -8.88
N LEU A 60 -6.75 1.91 -8.95
CA LEU A 60 -5.83 0.99 -9.65
C LEU A 60 -5.81 1.24 -11.16
N LEU A 61 -6.94 1.60 -11.78
CA LEU A 61 -7.00 2.01 -13.19
C LEU A 61 -6.21 3.30 -13.44
N GLU A 62 -6.25 4.27 -12.51
CA GLU A 62 -5.41 5.46 -12.59
C GLU A 62 -3.92 5.13 -12.46
N PHE A 63 -3.54 4.15 -11.61
CA PHE A 63 -2.17 3.67 -11.58
C PHE A 63 -1.73 3.08 -12.92
N VAL A 64 -2.60 2.26 -13.55
CA VAL A 64 -2.34 1.74 -14.90
C VAL A 64 -2.22 2.88 -15.91
N ARG A 65 -3.08 3.90 -15.85
CA ARG A 65 -3.03 5.03 -16.78
C ARG A 65 -1.68 5.75 -16.73
N VAL A 66 -1.21 6.11 -15.55
CA VAL A 66 -0.01 6.93 -15.40
C VAL A 66 1.29 6.12 -15.52
N LEU A 67 1.29 4.83 -15.24
CA LEU A 67 2.47 3.99 -15.43
C LEU A 67 2.82 3.82 -16.91
N LYS A 68 4.11 3.84 -17.23
CA LYS A 68 4.63 3.45 -18.53
C LYS A 68 4.39 1.96 -18.79
N PRO A 69 4.34 1.49 -20.03
CA PRO A 69 4.46 0.07 -20.34
C PRO A 69 5.73 -0.52 -19.65
N GLY A 70 5.53 -1.59 -18.87
CA GLY A 70 6.59 -2.16 -18.03
C GLY A 70 6.86 -1.44 -16.71
N GLY A 71 6.17 -0.36 -16.44
CA GLY A 71 6.21 0.31 -15.14
C GLY A 71 5.60 -0.55 -14.03
N VAL A 72 6.02 -0.34 -12.80
CA VAL A 72 5.69 -1.19 -11.66
C VAL A 72 4.94 -0.42 -10.59
N VAL A 73 3.90 -1.04 -10.04
CA VAL A 73 3.28 -0.63 -8.79
C VAL A 73 3.76 -1.54 -7.65
N ARG A 74 4.12 -0.94 -6.51
CA ARG A 74 4.36 -1.62 -5.23
C ARG A 74 3.29 -1.19 -4.24
N ILE A 75 2.53 -2.16 -3.73
CA ILE A 75 1.47 -1.93 -2.74
C ILE A 75 1.79 -2.76 -1.49
N SER A 76 1.66 -2.15 -0.33
CA SER A 76 1.75 -2.85 0.95
C SER A 76 0.56 -2.52 1.84
N LEU A 77 -0.04 -3.55 2.41
CA LEU A 77 -1.26 -3.46 3.20
C LEU A 77 -1.15 -4.31 4.47
N PRO A 78 -1.94 -3.99 5.52
CA PRO A 78 -2.03 -4.80 6.72
C PRO A 78 -2.38 -6.27 6.39
N ASP A 79 -1.59 -7.21 6.91
CA ASP A 79 -1.78 -8.65 6.70
C ASP A 79 -2.83 -9.21 7.67
N ILE A 80 -4.09 -9.17 7.24
CA ILE A 80 -5.22 -9.63 8.06
C ILE A 80 -5.19 -11.13 8.33
N VAL A 81 -4.57 -11.93 7.45
CA VAL A 81 -4.45 -13.38 7.65
C VAL A 81 -3.47 -13.65 8.79
N SER A 82 -2.30 -13.03 8.73
CA SER A 82 -1.30 -13.11 9.81
C SER A 82 -1.83 -12.56 11.14
N ALA A 83 -2.64 -11.49 11.10
CA ALA A 83 -3.28 -10.94 12.29
C ALA A 83 -4.28 -11.91 12.94
N PHE A 84 -5.13 -12.57 12.14
CA PHE A 84 -6.03 -13.60 12.65
C PHE A 84 -5.27 -14.80 13.24
N ASP A 85 -4.21 -15.24 12.60
CA ASP A 85 -3.36 -16.32 13.11
C ASP A 85 -2.67 -15.91 14.42
N ALA A 86 -2.16 -14.69 14.50
CA ALA A 86 -1.57 -14.16 15.74
C ALA A 86 -2.61 -14.10 16.87
N TYR A 87 -3.82 -13.64 16.59
CA TYR A 87 -4.90 -13.61 17.57
C TYR A 87 -5.27 -15.01 18.07
N LYS A 88 -5.48 -15.98 17.18
CA LYS A 88 -5.78 -17.37 17.53
C LYS A 88 -4.69 -18.04 18.38
N ASN A 89 -3.43 -17.67 18.14
CA ASN A 89 -2.29 -18.21 18.85
C ASN A 89 -1.88 -17.38 20.08
N ASN A 90 -2.72 -16.46 20.53
CA ASN A 90 -2.47 -15.56 21.67
C ASN A 90 -1.15 -14.77 21.56
N ASN A 91 -0.73 -14.43 20.32
CA ASN A 91 0.50 -13.65 20.09
C ASN A 91 0.21 -12.14 20.17
N ILE A 92 0.19 -11.61 21.38
CA ILE A 92 -0.06 -10.17 21.65
C ILE A 92 1.02 -9.27 21.01
N ASN A 93 2.24 -9.78 20.82
CA ASN A 93 3.36 -8.99 20.30
C ASN A 93 3.23 -8.67 18.81
N PHE A 94 2.34 -9.34 18.09
CA PHE A 94 2.03 -8.99 16.70
C PHE A 94 1.39 -7.60 16.59
N PHE A 95 0.69 -7.15 17.63
CA PHE A 95 -0.10 -5.92 17.63
C PHE A 95 0.62 -4.80 18.41
N PRO A 96 1.38 -3.91 17.76
CA PRO A 96 2.25 -2.94 18.41
C PRO A 96 1.50 -1.69 18.89
N ASN A 97 0.49 -1.87 19.71
CA ASN A 97 -0.22 -0.77 20.36
C ASN A 97 -0.17 -0.90 21.87
N SER A 98 -0.58 0.14 22.58
CA SER A 98 -0.47 0.26 24.04
C SER A 98 -1.65 -0.31 24.81
N GLU A 99 -2.61 -0.95 24.16
CA GLU A 99 -3.73 -1.57 24.83
C GLU A 99 -3.27 -2.71 25.75
N ASP A 100 -4.00 -2.94 26.82
CA ASP A 100 -3.58 -3.83 27.90
C ASP A 100 -3.79 -5.34 27.63
N ASN A 101 -4.66 -5.68 26.67
CA ASN A 101 -4.96 -7.07 26.35
C ASN A 101 -5.10 -7.32 24.85
N LEU A 102 -5.06 -8.61 24.48
CA LEU A 102 -5.08 -9.06 23.09
C LEU A 102 -6.33 -8.65 22.34
N ASP A 103 -7.53 -8.76 22.96
CA ASP A 103 -8.80 -8.45 22.28
C ASP A 103 -8.87 -6.98 21.86
N ARG A 104 -8.43 -6.09 22.75
CA ARG A 104 -8.38 -4.65 22.47
C ARG A 104 -7.34 -4.33 21.40
N ARG A 105 -6.15 -4.92 21.52
CA ARG A 105 -5.08 -4.74 20.51
C ARG A 105 -5.54 -5.19 19.13
N PHE A 106 -6.10 -6.39 19.03
CA PHE A 106 -6.60 -6.94 17.79
C PHE A 106 -7.74 -6.08 17.19
N SER A 107 -8.71 -5.66 18.03
CA SER A 107 -9.82 -4.83 17.57
C SER A 107 -9.37 -3.48 17.02
N ALA A 108 -8.43 -2.81 17.70
CA ALA A 108 -7.84 -1.56 17.23
C ALA A 108 -7.05 -1.77 15.93
N TRP A 109 -6.30 -2.86 15.82
CA TRP A 109 -5.50 -3.19 14.66
C TRP A 109 -6.37 -3.47 13.42
N LEU A 110 -7.51 -4.16 13.55
CA LEU A 110 -8.40 -4.48 12.43
C LEU A 110 -8.90 -3.26 11.67
N THR A 111 -9.10 -2.16 12.36
CA THR A 111 -9.48 -0.89 11.73
C THR A 111 -8.25 -0.05 11.36
N TRP A 112 -7.06 -0.60 11.54
CA TRP A 112 -5.81 0.14 11.43
C TRP A 112 -5.91 1.48 12.16
N TYR A 113 -6.32 1.38 13.45
CA TYR A 113 -6.49 2.55 14.33
C TYR A 113 -7.42 3.62 13.75
N SER A 114 -8.54 3.17 13.17
CA SER A 114 -9.59 3.99 12.54
C SER A 114 -9.26 4.58 11.17
N THR A 115 -8.18 4.16 10.52
CA THR A 115 -7.84 4.65 9.18
C THR A 115 -8.26 3.71 8.06
N SER A 116 -8.38 2.40 8.31
CA SER A 116 -8.79 1.43 7.28
C SER A 116 -10.30 1.47 7.02
N ARG A 117 -10.63 1.56 5.73
CA ARG A 117 -12.00 1.44 5.18
C ARG A 117 -12.20 0.17 4.39
N SER A 118 -11.11 -0.49 4.02
CA SER A 118 -11.11 -1.71 3.22
C SER A 118 -10.03 -2.65 3.72
N LEU A 119 -10.41 -3.85 4.14
CA LEU A 119 -9.47 -4.91 4.45
C LEU A 119 -9.36 -5.85 3.25
N LEU A 120 -8.15 -6.04 2.75
CA LEU A 120 -7.86 -6.93 1.63
C LEU A 120 -6.83 -7.97 2.05
N THR A 121 -7.12 -9.24 1.77
CA THR A 121 -6.07 -10.26 1.77
C THR A 121 -5.15 -10.05 0.57
N ASP A 122 -3.97 -10.64 0.59
CA ASP A 122 -3.05 -10.62 -0.55
C ASP A 122 -3.73 -11.19 -1.82
N LYS A 123 -4.52 -12.25 -1.69
CA LYS A 123 -5.30 -12.82 -2.80
C LYS A 123 -6.38 -11.88 -3.32
N ALA A 124 -7.07 -11.17 -2.45
CA ALA A 124 -8.07 -10.20 -2.88
C ALA A 124 -7.43 -9.02 -3.64
N LEU A 125 -6.25 -8.56 -3.20
CA LEU A 125 -5.49 -7.54 -3.91
C LEU A 125 -4.97 -8.07 -5.26
N GLU A 126 -4.47 -9.30 -5.32
CA GLU A 126 -4.04 -9.96 -6.57
C GLU A 126 -5.15 -9.94 -7.63
N TYR A 127 -6.37 -10.36 -7.27
CA TYR A 127 -7.51 -10.30 -8.18
C TYR A 127 -7.84 -8.87 -8.63
N LYS A 128 -7.84 -7.90 -7.71
CA LYS A 128 -8.11 -6.49 -8.08
C LYS A 128 -7.05 -5.92 -9.02
N LEU A 129 -5.78 -6.25 -8.83
CA LEU A 129 -4.70 -5.87 -9.73
C LEU A 129 -4.88 -6.50 -11.11
N HIS A 130 -5.14 -7.81 -11.17
CA HIS A 130 -5.40 -8.51 -12.42
C HIS A 130 -6.58 -7.90 -13.18
N ASP A 131 -7.71 -7.66 -12.51
CA ASP A 131 -8.92 -7.08 -13.09
C ASP A 131 -8.75 -5.62 -13.53
N SER A 132 -7.69 -4.96 -13.06
CA SER A 132 -7.31 -3.61 -13.47
C SER A 132 -6.30 -3.59 -14.62
N GLY A 133 -5.82 -4.76 -15.09
CA GLY A 133 -4.93 -4.89 -16.22
C GLY A 133 -3.44 -5.06 -15.87
N PHE A 134 -3.10 -5.20 -14.62
CA PHE A 134 -1.72 -5.51 -14.20
C PHE A 134 -1.35 -6.96 -14.51
N LYS A 135 -0.05 -7.18 -14.76
CA LYS A 135 0.57 -8.48 -15.06
C LYS A 135 1.72 -8.75 -14.09
N ASN A 136 2.27 -9.96 -14.14
CA ASN A 136 3.43 -10.36 -13.32
C ASN A 136 3.25 -10.00 -11.84
N ILE A 137 2.04 -10.24 -11.31
CA ILE A 137 1.67 -9.91 -9.94
C ILE A 137 2.39 -10.86 -9.00
N THR A 138 3.18 -10.34 -8.08
CA THR A 138 4.04 -11.15 -7.21
C THR A 138 4.05 -10.61 -5.78
N LYS A 139 3.85 -11.51 -4.80
CA LYS A 139 4.11 -11.19 -3.39
C LYS A 139 5.62 -11.14 -3.16
N VAL A 140 6.10 -10.05 -2.62
CA VAL A 140 7.52 -9.81 -2.34
C VAL A 140 7.74 -9.67 -0.83
N LYS A 141 8.98 -9.84 -0.37
CA LYS A 141 9.33 -9.66 1.04
C LYS A 141 9.56 -8.18 1.35
N TYR A 142 9.50 -7.87 2.64
CA TYR A 142 9.92 -6.58 3.17
C TYR A 142 11.31 -6.21 2.65
N LYS A 143 11.48 -4.97 2.19
CA LYS A 143 12.72 -4.46 1.60
C LYS A 143 13.32 -5.35 0.49
N LYS A 144 12.49 -6.13 -0.20
CA LYS A 144 12.87 -6.85 -1.43
C LYS A 144 11.97 -6.41 -2.56
N THR A 145 12.55 -6.20 -3.73
CA THR A 145 11.82 -5.77 -4.93
C THR A 145 12.33 -6.54 -6.15
N MET A 146 11.48 -6.65 -7.16
CA MET A 146 11.86 -7.13 -8.49
C MET A 146 12.62 -6.06 -9.29
N LEU A 147 12.63 -4.81 -8.79
CA LEU A 147 13.28 -3.68 -9.44
C LEU A 147 14.69 -3.47 -8.92
N SER A 148 15.55 -2.91 -9.78
CA SER A 148 16.92 -2.51 -9.39
C SER A 148 17.00 -1.22 -8.56
N ASN A 149 15.86 -0.63 -8.20
CA ASN A 149 15.81 0.65 -7.50
C ASN A 149 15.73 0.46 -5.98
N GLU A 150 16.84 0.57 -5.29
CA GLU A 150 16.94 0.39 -3.83
C GLU A 150 16.17 1.43 -3.02
N LYS A 151 15.89 2.63 -3.56
CA LYS A 151 15.15 3.68 -2.84
C LYS A 151 13.71 3.31 -2.49
N ILE A 152 13.14 2.31 -3.14
CA ILE A 152 11.84 1.74 -2.79
C ILE A 152 11.84 1.23 -1.35
N TYR A 153 12.96 0.71 -0.87
CA TYR A 153 13.09 0.16 0.48
C TYR A 153 12.91 1.19 1.59
N GLU A 154 13.20 2.45 1.31
CA GLU A 154 13.03 3.53 2.28
C GLU A 154 11.55 3.77 2.62
N LEU A 155 10.65 3.39 1.71
CA LEU A 155 9.21 3.53 1.87
C LEU A 155 8.57 2.34 2.58
N ASP A 156 9.27 1.20 2.67
CA ASP A 156 8.77 0.04 3.40
C ASP A 156 8.92 0.25 4.91
N THR A 157 7.81 0.20 5.61
CA THR A 157 7.74 0.11 7.07
C THR A 157 6.92 -1.13 7.45
N ARG A 158 6.82 -1.48 8.73
CA ARG A 158 5.89 -2.50 9.20
C ARG A 158 6.16 -3.93 8.68
N GLU A 159 7.40 -4.42 8.80
CA GLU A 159 7.84 -5.73 8.30
C GLU A 159 6.92 -6.89 8.68
N HIS A 160 6.47 -6.94 9.94
CA HIS A 160 5.72 -8.08 10.49
C HIS A 160 4.20 -7.95 10.37
N GLU A 161 3.71 -6.75 10.15
CA GLU A 161 2.28 -6.44 10.13
C GLU A 161 1.70 -6.37 8.71
N PHE A 162 2.57 -6.25 7.69
CA PHE A 162 2.16 -5.99 6.31
C PHE A 162 2.61 -7.10 5.36
N TYR A 163 1.80 -7.32 4.33
CA TYR A 163 2.28 -7.99 3.12
C TYR A 163 2.64 -6.94 2.05
N PHE A 164 3.50 -7.34 1.13
CA PHE A 164 4.01 -6.50 0.05
C PHE A 164 3.76 -7.19 -1.28
N MET A 165 3.27 -6.45 -2.26
CA MET A 165 2.96 -6.97 -3.58
C MET A 165 3.45 -6.02 -4.66
N GLU A 166 4.05 -6.56 -5.71
CA GLU A 166 4.44 -5.83 -6.91
C GLU A 166 3.69 -6.35 -8.13
N ALA A 167 3.37 -5.45 -9.07
CA ALA A 167 2.72 -5.78 -10.32
C ALA A 167 3.18 -4.84 -11.43
N MET A 168 3.20 -5.32 -12.67
CA MET A 168 3.63 -4.57 -13.86
C MET A 168 2.42 -4.18 -14.72
N LYS A 169 2.50 -3.01 -15.33
CA LYS A 169 1.59 -2.61 -16.41
C LYS A 169 1.86 -3.36 -17.68
#